data_c2891da95b67cd71d9dcdb673240904b
#
_entry.id   c2891da95b67cd71d9dcdb673240904b
#
_cell.length_a   1.000
_cell.length_b   1.000
_cell.length_c   1.000
_cell.angle_alpha   90.00
_cell.angle_beta   90.00
_cell.angle_gamma   90.00
#
_symmetry.space_group_name_H-M   'P 1'
#
loop_
_entity.id
_entity.type
_entity.pdbx_description
1 polymer ?
#
loop_
_entity_poly.entity_id
_entity_poly.type
_entity_poly.pdbx_seq_one_letter_code
_entity_poly.pdbx_strand_id
1 'polypeptide(L)'
;GLEQPRVTLSAEPADGVHAPDGIFETYARQACEILDVPGADVDVKERLPRHVGLGSGTQTALSTYTAIARAHDQRPTPREHAPALGRGGRSGVGVATFERGGFILDAGQPSDRFTEAVPQRGDWQVPPVSVRHELPERWRVVLVIPDATPGLEGETEGRSMRSAVRDAESALASEISALVVDQLLPSAAKGNLEAFGTALATYGRLN
;
A
#
# COMPACT_ATOMS: atom_id res chain seq x y z
N GLY A 1 -3.94 4.67 10.88
CA GLY A 1 -2.60 4.09 10.82
C GLY A 1 -2.32 3.26 12.06
N LEU A 2 -1.25 2.50 12.02
CA LEU A 2 -0.78 1.75 13.19
C LEU A 2 0.07 2.67 14.07
N GLU A 3 0.02 2.49 15.39
CA GLU A 3 0.96 3.13 16.29
C GLU A 3 2.35 2.47 16.17
N GLN A 4 2.36 1.16 16.08
CA GLN A 4 3.55 0.34 15.85
C GLN A 4 3.19 -0.93 15.06
N PRO A 5 4.06 -1.43 14.16
CA PRO A 5 5.26 -0.77 13.64
C PRO A 5 4.90 0.37 12.66
N ARG A 6 5.80 1.33 12.47
CA ARG A 6 5.63 2.47 11.56
C ARG A 6 6.92 2.83 10.82
N VAL A 7 6.81 3.66 9.80
CA VAL A 7 7.95 4.36 9.19
C VAL A 7 8.03 5.76 9.78
N THR A 8 9.18 6.12 10.30
CA THR A 8 9.48 7.49 10.75
C THR A 8 10.78 7.93 10.13
N LEU A 9 10.73 9.00 9.36
CA LEU A 9 11.90 9.57 8.68
C LEU A 9 11.77 11.08 8.55
N SER A 10 12.92 11.75 8.36
CA SER A 10 13.02 13.16 7.98
C SER A 10 13.89 13.30 6.75
N ALA A 11 13.78 14.44 6.07
CA ALA A 11 14.63 14.79 4.95
C ALA A 11 15.05 16.26 5.04
N GLU A 12 16.25 16.57 4.57
CA GLU A 12 16.77 17.92 4.40
C GLU A 12 17.31 18.08 2.98
N PRO A 13 17.26 19.29 2.37
CA PRO A 13 17.85 19.53 1.06
C PRO A 13 19.35 19.27 1.08
N ALA A 14 19.90 18.67 0.02
CA ALA A 14 21.32 18.40 -0.15
C ALA A 14 21.73 18.42 -1.63
N ASP A 15 23.05 18.55 -1.88
CA ASP A 15 23.64 18.38 -3.20
C ASP A 15 23.90 16.88 -3.44
N GLY A 16 22.89 16.15 -3.89
CA GLY A 16 22.91 14.71 -4.10
C GLY A 16 22.05 13.95 -3.11
N VAL A 17 21.94 12.65 -3.30
CA VAL A 17 21.07 11.79 -2.51
C VAL A 17 21.87 11.01 -1.49
N HIS A 18 21.57 11.22 -0.23
CA HIS A 18 22.11 10.50 0.91
C HIS A 18 20.96 9.86 1.68
N ALA A 19 20.94 8.56 1.77
CA ALA A 19 19.92 7.81 2.49
C ALA A 19 20.49 6.48 2.99
N PRO A 20 19.98 5.94 4.12
CA PRO A 20 20.41 4.62 4.57
C PRO A 20 19.93 3.56 3.60
N ASP A 21 20.84 2.63 3.23
CA ASP A 21 20.64 1.41 2.45
C ASP A 21 19.54 1.35 1.35
N GLY A 22 19.83 0.53 0.34
CA GLY A 22 19.13 0.08 -0.85
C GLY A 22 17.72 0.62 -1.15
N ILE A 23 16.73 0.37 -0.31
CA ILE A 23 15.34 0.74 -0.65
C ILE A 23 15.05 2.24 -0.42
N PHE A 24 15.59 2.82 0.64
CA PHE A 24 15.41 4.25 0.93
C PHE A 24 16.19 5.10 -0.06
N GLU A 25 17.42 4.69 -0.39
CA GLU A 25 18.22 5.36 -1.42
C GLU A 25 17.53 5.31 -2.78
N THR A 26 16.97 4.14 -3.16
CA THR A 26 16.22 3.99 -4.41
C THR A 26 15.03 4.95 -4.46
N TYR A 27 14.21 5.02 -3.41
CA TYR A 27 13.07 5.93 -3.39
C TYR A 27 13.46 7.39 -3.25
N ALA A 28 14.56 7.71 -2.57
CA ALA A 28 15.06 9.07 -2.48
C ALA A 28 15.52 9.58 -3.85
N ARG A 29 16.27 8.78 -4.63
CA ARG A 29 16.66 9.13 -6.01
C ARG A 29 15.44 9.34 -6.90
N GLN A 30 14.47 8.41 -6.86
CA GLN A 30 13.23 8.53 -7.64
C GLN A 30 12.42 9.77 -7.23
N ALA A 31 12.36 10.07 -5.94
CA ALA A 31 11.64 11.25 -5.45
C ALA A 31 12.31 12.54 -5.91
N CYS A 32 13.65 12.64 -5.86
CA CYS A 32 14.39 13.80 -6.36
C CYS A 32 14.19 13.98 -7.86
N GLU A 33 14.21 12.91 -8.66
CA GLU A 33 13.88 12.97 -10.10
C GLU A 33 12.44 13.49 -10.34
N ILE A 34 11.46 12.96 -9.62
CA ILE A 34 10.04 13.33 -9.76
C ILE A 34 9.81 14.81 -9.38
N LEU A 35 10.51 15.29 -8.36
CA LEU A 35 10.37 16.64 -7.82
C LEU A 35 11.25 17.65 -8.52
N ASP A 36 12.15 17.21 -9.41
CA ASP A 36 13.17 18.04 -10.08
C ASP A 36 14.01 18.83 -9.08
N VAL A 37 14.58 18.13 -8.10
CA VAL A 37 15.41 18.73 -7.04
C VAL A 37 16.83 18.14 -7.03
N PRO A 38 17.86 18.90 -6.58
CA PRO A 38 19.27 18.46 -6.64
C PRO A 38 19.55 17.19 -5.83
N GLY A 39 18.88 17.03 -4.68
CA GLY A 39 19.08 15.90 -3.81
C GLY A 39 18.47 16.10 -2.43
N ALA A 40 18.65 15.11 -1.56
CA ALA A 40 18.17 15.14 -0.18
C ALA A 40 19.03 14.25 0.72
N ASP A 41 19.21 14.67 1.97
CA ASP A 41 19.70 13.83 3.06
C ASP A 41 18.51 13.27 3.82
N VAL A 42 18.38 11.93 3.86
CA VAL A 42 17.23 11.22 4.45
C VAL A 42 17.69 10.47 5.69
N ASP A 43 17.17 10.86 6.86
CA ASP A 43 17.37 10.16 8.13
C ASP A 43 16.18 9.29 8.47
N VAL A 44 16.41 7.99 8.69
CA VAL A 44 15.36 6.99 8.97
C VAL A 44 15.46 6.51 10.41
N LYS A 45 14.49 6.89 11.23
CA LYS A 45 14.43 6.57 12.67
C LYS A 45 13.74 5.23 12.93
N GLU A 46 12.65 4.94 12.21
CA GLU A 46 11.88 3.70 12.38
C GLU A 46 11.54 3.12 11.01
N ARG A 47 11.53 1.79 10.92
CA ARG A 47 11.26 1.05 9.67
C ARG A 47 10.15 0.02 9.88
N LEU A 48 9.31 -0.16 8.87
CA LEU A 48 8.40 -1.29 8.82
C LEU A 48 9.16 -2.58 8.50
N PRO A 49 8.79 -3.70 9.13
CA PRO A 49 9.28 -5.00 8.69
C PRO A 49 8.84 -5.26 7.24
N ARG A 50 9.75 -5.86 6.45
CA ARG A 50 9.50 -6.14 5.03
C ARG A 50 8.85 -7.51 4.86
N HIS A 51 8.03 -7.66 3.82
CA HIS A 51 7.44 -8.94 3.38
C HIS A 51 6.57 -9.64 4.44
N VAL A 52 5.93 -8.88 5.31
CA VAL A 52 4.99 -9.37 6.34
C VAL A 52 3.55 -8.90 6.10
N GLY A 53 3.20 -8.52 4.88
CA GLY A 53 1.84 -8.11 4.52
C GLY A 53 1.43 -6.68 4.93
N LEU A 54 2.34 -5.88 5.52
CA LEU A 54 2.03 -4.53 6.00
C LEU A 54 2.12 -3.43 4.94
N GLY A 55 2.33 -3.76 3.67
CA GLY A 55 2.48 -2.78 2.60
C GLY A 55 3.73 -1.90 2.75
N SER A 56 4.78 -2.40 3.42
CA SER A 56 5.99 -1.65 3.78
C SER A 56 6.64 -0.94 2.59
N GLY A 57 6.66 -1.56 1.41
CA GLY A 57 7.22 -0.94 0.21
C GLY A 57 6.49 0.33 -0.22
N THR A 58 5.15 0.34 -0.17
CA THR A 58 4.34 1.52 -0.52
C THR A 58 4.50 2.61 0.55
N GLN A 59 4.47 2.23 1.82
CA GLN A 59 4.63 3.19 2.93
C GLN A 59 6.02 3.83 2.89
N THR A 60 7.09 3.05 2.67
CA THR A 60 8.45 3.57 2.54
C THR A 60 8.56 4.54 1.35
N ALA A 61 8.08 4.15 0.16
CA ALA A 61 8.14 4.99 -1.03
C ALA A 61 7.44 6.34 -0.84
N LEU A 62 6.20 6.30 -0.36
CA LEU A 62 5.39 7.52 -0.20
C LEU A 62 5.86 8.39 0.96
N SER A 63 6.37 7.80 2.05
CA SER A 63 6.96 8.56 3.15
C SER A 63 8.22 9.30 2.71
N THR A 64 9.13 8.62 1.99
CA THR A 64 10.37 9.22 1.47
C THR A 64 10.05 10.35 0.50
N TYR A 65 9.19 10.11 -0.50
CA TYR A 65 8.73 11.15 -1.43
C TYR A 65 8.13 12.37 -0.69
N THR A 66 7.25 12.10 0.27
CA THR A 66 6.55 13.17 1.02
C THR A 66 7.52 14.00 1.85
N ALA A 67 8.51 13.37 2.48
CA ALA A 67 9.50 14.07 3.28
C ALA A 67 10.39 14.96 2.40
N ILE A 68 10.87 14.44 1.27
CA ILE A 68 11.72 15.19 0.34
C ILE A 68 10.93 16.37 -0.28
N ALA A 69 9.68 16.16 -0.70
CA ALA A 69 8.84 17.24 -1.21
C ALA A 69 8.70 18.38 -0.20
N ARG A 70 8.44 18.04 1.07
CA ARG A 70 8.33 19.03 2.14
C ARG A 70 9.65 19.74 2.46
N ALA A 71 10.76 19.01 2.42
CA ALA A 71 12.09 19.57 2.63
C ALA A 71 12.42 20.65 1.59
N HIS A 72 11.92 20.51 0.37
CA HIS A 72 12.06 21.46 -0.72
C HIS A 72 10.88 22.41 -0.89
N ASP A 73 10.07 22.63 0.17
CA ASP A 73 8.91 23.51 0.16
C ASP A 73 7.86 23.18 -0.93
N GLN A 74 7.87 21.96 -1.45
CA GLN A 74 6.89 21.49 -2.43
C GLN A 74 5.71 20.80 -1.75
N ARG A 75 4.51 20.98 -2.33
CA ARG A 75 3.31 20.28 -1.86
C ARG A 75 3.33 18.83 -2.33
N PRO A 76 3.38 17.83 -1.42
CA PRO A 76 3.36 16.45 -1.83
C PRO A 76 2.00 16.03 -2.41
N THR A 77 2.03 15.29 -3.53
CA THR A 77 0.86 14.66 -4.15
C THR A 77 1.10 13.15 -4.30
N PRO A 78 1.08 12.38 -3.18
CA PRO A 78 1.52 10.99 -3.15
C PRO A 78 0.79 10.08 -4.16
N ARG A 79 -0.52 10.28 -4.34
CA ARG A 79 -1.32 9.48 -5.28
C ARG A 79 -0.91 9.68 -6.74
N GLU A 80 -0.65 10.92 -7.12
CA GLU A 80 -0.22 11.26 -8.47
C GLU A 80 1.13 10.63 -8.82
N HIS A 81 2.06 10.63 -7.86
CA HIS A 81 3.43 10.16 -8.07
C HIS A 81 3.67 8.69 -7.67
N ALA A 82 2.69 8.03 -7.05
CA ALA A 82 2.80 6.62 -6.71
C ALA A 82 3.17 5.72 -7.90
N PRO A 83 2.59 5.90 -9.12
CA PRO A 83 2.99 5.12 -10.29
C PRO A 83 4.47 5.29 -10.66
N ALA A 84 4.98 6.52 -10.64
CA ALA A 84 6.40 6.82 -10.92
C ALA A 84 7.34 6.21 -9.86
N LEU A 85 6.84 6.02 -8.62
CA LEU A 85 7.53 5.30 -7.56
C LEU A 85 7.33 3.77 -7.64
N GLY A 86 6.65 3.27 -8.68
CA GLY A 86 6.35 1.85 -8.84
C GLY A 86 5.27 1.33 -7.88
N ARG A 87 4.34 2.18 -7.45
CA ARG A 87 3.29 1.83 -6.47
C ARG A 87 1.88 2.06 -7.00
N GLY A 88 0.91 1.34 -6.45
CA GLY A 88 -0.48 1.45 -6.88
C GLY A 88 -0.85 0.73 -8.18
N GLY A 89 0.06 -0.06 -8.78
CA GLY A 89 -0.19 -0.74 -10.04
C GLY A 89 -1.11 -1.96 -9.93
N ARG A 90 -1.20 -2.59 -8.76
CA ARG A 90 -2.11 -3.73 -8.52
C ARG A 90 -3.34 -3.30 -7.73
N SER A 91 -3.13 -2.58 -6.65
CA SER A 91 -4.17 -2.10 -5.73
C SER A 91 -3.84 -0.70 -5.27
N GLY A 92 -4.85 0.14 -5.14
CA GLY A 92 -4.76 1.49 -4.61
C GLY A 92 -4.83 1.56 -3.08
N VAL A 93 -5.14 0.45 -2.38
CA VAL A 93 -5.33 0.42 -0.93
C VAL A 93 -4.14 0.99 -0.16
N GLY A 94 -2.90 0.59 -0.52
CA GLY A 94 -1.69 1.06 0.15
C GLY A 94 -1.49 2.59 0.02
N VAL A 95 -1.83 3.16 -1.13
CA VAL A 95 -1.78 4.62 -1.37
C VAL A 95 -2.90 5.31 -0.61
N ALA A 96 -4.12 4.81 -0.69
CA ALA A 96 -5.29 5.39 -0.02
C ALA A 96 -5.16 5.37 1.51
N THR A 97 -4.62 4.29 2.08
CA THR A 97 -4.36 4.19 3.52
C THR A 97 -3.24 5.11 3.96
N PHE A 98 -2.23 5.36 3.13
CA PHE A 98 -1.21 6.37 3.40
C PHE A 98 -1.82 7.77 3.48
N GLU A 99 -2.72 8.10 2.54
CA GLU A 99 -3.35 9.44 2.47
C GLU A 99 -4.32 9.70 3.62
N ARG A 100 -5.16 8.74 3.96
CA ARG A 100 -6.33 8.97 4.81
C ARG A 100 -6.55 7.91 5.89
N GLY A 101 -5.88 6.76 5.84
CA GLY A 101 -6.18 5.63 6.72
C GLY A 101 -7.60 5.10 6.57
N GLY A 102 -8.04 4.29 7.54
CA GLY A 102 -9.38 3.72 7.56
C GLY A 102 -9.47 2.34 6.90
N PHE A 103 -10.67 1.84 6.74
CA PHE A 103 -11.00 0.66 5.97
C PHE A 103 -11.31 1.09 4.53
N ILE A 104 -10.58 0.55 3.56
CA ILE A 104 -10.59 0.97 2.16
C ILE A 104 -11.05 -0.18 1.28
N LEU A 105 -11.99 0.12 0.37
CA LEU A 105 -12.26 -0.67 -0.81
C LEU A 105 -11.88 0.16 -2.03
N ASP A 106 -10.89 -0.27 -2.81
CA ASP A 106 -10.57 0.35 -4.09
C ASP A 106 -11.38 -0.27 -5.24
N ALA A 107 -11.41 0.41 -6.38
CA ALA A 107 -12.14 -0.07 -7.56
C ALA A 107 -11.39 -1.16 -8.34
N GLY A 108 -10.18 -1.50 -7.91
CA GLY A 108 -9.31 -2.42 -8.66
C GLY A 108 -8.75 -1.81 -9.95
N GLN A 109 -8.02 -2.63 -10.68
CA GLN A 109 -7.51 -2.30 -12.01
C GLN A 109 -8.45 -2.89 -13.09
N PRO A 110 -8.56 -2.25 -14.26
CA PRO A 110 -9.27 -2.84 -15.39
C PRO A 110 -8.72 -4.21 -15.77
N SER A 111 -9.60 -5.18 -16.00
CA SER A 111 -9.21 -6.58 -16.23
C SER A 111 -8.35 -6.78 -17.49
N ASP A 112 -8.49 -5.91 -18.48
CA ASP A 112 -7.67 -5.89 -19.70
C ASP A 112 -6.20 -5.47 -19.43
N ARG A 113 -5.93 -4.82 -18.31
CA ARG A 113 -4.57 -4.47 -17.87
C ARG A 113 -3.88 -5.56 -17.05
N PHE A 114 -4.61 -6.56 -16.59
CA PHE A 114 -4.05 -7.78 -15.98
C PHE A 114 -3.58 -8.77 -17.05
N THR A 115 -2.72 -8.30 -17.95
CA THR A 115 -2.06 -9.13 -18.95
C THR A 115 -0.85 -9.87 -18.36
N GLU A 116 -0.27 -10.79 -19.13
CA GLU A 116 0.95 -11.50 -18.72
C GLU A 116 2.16 -10.56 -18.55
N ALA A 117 2.16 -9.41 -19.23
CA ALA A 117 3.19 -8.39 -19.10
C ALA A 117 2.86 -7.44 -17.93
N VAL A 118 3.84 -7.23 -17.05
CA VAL A 118 3.75 -6.17 -16.03
C VAL A 118 3.91 -4.83 -16.73
N PRO A 119 2.97 -3.86 -16.54
CA PRO A 119 3.13 -2.52 -17.09
C PRO A 119 4.45 -1.88 -16.63
N GLN A 120 5.05 -1.05 -17.46
CA GLN A 120 6.24 -0.30 -17.07
C GLN A 120 5.91 0.65 -15.91
N ARG A 121 6.91 0.92 -15.07
CA ARG A 121 6.76 1.86 -13.96
C ARG A 121 6.29 3.22 -14.48
N GLY A 122 5.19 3.71 -13.94
CA GLY A 122 4.56 4.96 -14.38
C GLY A 122 3.36 4.78 -15.34
N ASP A 123 3.21 3.63 -15.97
CA ASP A 123 2.20 3.40 -17.03
C ASP A 123 0.81 3.00 -16.50
N TRP A 124 0.55 3.19 -15.22
CA TRP A 124 -0.77 2.93 -14.63
C TRP A 124 -1.28 4.11 -13.84
N GLN A 125 -2.56 4.10 -13.58
CA GLN A 125 -3.20 4.98 -12.61
C GLN A 125 -3.48 4.21 -11.32
N VAL A 126 -3.33 4.87 -10.17
CA VAL A 126 -3.73 4.28 -8.89
C VAL A 126 -5.25 4.12 -8.90
N PRO A 127 -5.79 2.91 -8.62
CA PRO A 127 -7.23 2.70 -8.58
C PRO A 127 -7.93 3.72 -7.68
N PRO A 128 -9.09 4.24 -8.09
CA PRO A 128 -9.87 5.15 -7.25
C PRO A 128 -10.41 4.42 -6.02
N VAL A 129 -10.65 5.15 -4.95
CA VAL A 129 -11.30 4.63 -3.75
C VAL A 129 -12.80 4.55 -4.00
N SER A 130 -13.37 3.34 -3.98
CA SER A 130 -14.81 3.11 -4.09
C SER A 130 -15.51 3.41 -2.77
N VAL A 131 -14.95 2.91 -1.65
CA VAL A 131 -15.50 3.13 -0.31
C VAL A 131 -14.37 3.35 0.69
N ARG A 132 -14.58 4.28 1.62
CA ARG A 132 -13.74 4.46 2.79
C ARG A 132 -14.61 4.63 4.03
N HIS A 133 -14.32 3.83 5.06
CA HIS A 133 -14.90 4.00 6.38
C HIS A 133 -13.82 4.32 7.41
N GLU A 134 -14.07 5.29 8.25
CA GLU A 134 -13.28 5.50 9.47
C GLU A 134 -13.63 4.38 10.46
N LEU A 135 -12.60 3.74 10.98
CA LEU A 135 -12.80 2.74 12.03
C LEU A 135 -12.95 3.46 13.38
N PRO A 136 -13.84 2.99 14.26
CA PRO A 136 -14.01 3.58 15.58
C PRO A 136 -12.69 3.60 16.36
N GLU A 137 -12.37 4.72 17.00
CA GLU A 137 -11.13 4.91 17.78
C GLU A 137 -10.93 3.88 18.90
N ARG A 138 -12.04 3.33 19.43
CA ARG A 138 -11.99 2.26 20.46
C ARG A 138 -11.52 0.90 19.92
N TRP A 139 -11.54 0.69 18.59
CA TRP A 139 -11.07 -0.55 18.03
C TRP A 139 -9.55 -0.66 18.18
N ARG A 140 -9.08 -1.87 18.41
CA ARG A 140 -7.65 -2.18 18.41
C ARG A 140 -7.39 -3.30 17.43
N VAL A 141 -6.31 -3.16 16.68
CA VAL A 141 -5.79 -4.18 15.77
C VAL A 141 -4.55 -4.76 16.41
N VAL A 142 -4.56 -6.04 16.68
CA VAL A 142 -3.40 -6.79 17.19
C VAL A 142 -2.73 -7.45 15.97
N LEU A 143 -1.47 -7.14 15.76
CA LEU A 143 -0.66 -7.76 14.72
C LEU A 143 0.11 -8.94 15.31
N VAL A 144 -0.05 -10.11 14.72
CA VAL A 144 0.77 -11.28 15.01
C VAL A 144 1.66 -11.53 13.80
N ILE A 145 2.95 -11.26 13.93
CA ILE A 145 3.94 -11.47 12.88
C ILE A 145 4.72 -12.73 13.25
N PRO A 146 4.52 -13.86 12.57
CA PRO A 146 5.25 -15.08 12.87
C PRO A 146 6.74 -14.92 12.53
N ASP A 147 7.60 -15.56 13.30
CA ASP A 147 9.02 -15.72 12.98
C ASP A 147 9.16 -16.83 11.91
N ALA A 148 8.89 -16.46 10.69
CA ALA A 148 8.87 -17.35 9.53
C ALA A 148 9.67 -16.75 8.39
N THR A 149 9.99 -17.57 7.40
CA THR A 149 10.62 -17.11 6.17
C THR A 149 9.78 -15.99 5.54
N PRO A 150 10.39 -14.86 5.14
CA PRO A 150 9.67 -13.78 4.48
C PRO A 150 8.85 -14.27 3.28
N GLY A 151 7.70 -13.66 3.06
CA GLY A 151 6.83 -13.99 1.93
C GLY A 151 7.49 -13.76 0.57
N LEU A 152 6.83 -14.22 -0.47
CA LEU A 152 7.28 -14.03 -1.85
C LEU A 152 7.38 -12.54 -2.19
N GLU A 153 8.34 -12.19 -3.03
CA GLU A 153 8.53 -10.81 -3.50
C GLU A 153 8.77 -10.71 -5.02
N GLY A 154 8.52 -9.54 -5.57
CA GLY A 154 8.85 -9.18 -6.94
C GLY A 154 8.15 -10.02 -7.99
N GLU A 155 8.91 -10.56 -8.94
CA GLU A 155 8.37 -11.37 -10.04
C GLU A 155 7.74 -12.69 -9.58
N THR A 156 8.26 -13.31 -8.52
CA THR A 156 7.73 -14.57 -7.98
C THR A 156 6.36 -14.36 -7.35
N GLU A 157 6.19 -13.31 -6.55
CA GLU A 157 4.89 -12.87 -6.05
C GLU A 157 3.93 -12.54 -7.20
N GLY A 158 4.41 -11.80 -8.20
CA GLY A 158 3.63 -11.45 -9.38
C GLY A 158 3.15 -12.66 -10.17
N ARG A 159 3.98 -13.68 -10.37
CA ARG A 159 3.61 -14.93 -11.06
C ARG A 159 2.58 -15.72 -10.26
N SER A 160 2.78 -15.87 -8.95
CA SER A 160 1.85 -16.57 -8.07
C SER A 160 0.47 -15.90 -8.07
N MET A 161 0.40 -14.57 -7.97
CA MET A 161 -0.86 -13.84 -8.04
C MET A 161 -1.56 -13.98 -9.41
N ARG A 162 -0.82 -13.93 -10.53
CA ARG A 162 -1.41 -14.12 -11.86
C ARG A 162 -1.99 -15.52 -12.03
N SER A 163 -1.31 -16.54 -11.52
CA SER A 163 -1.82 -17.91 -11.53
C SER A 163 -3.10 -18.00 -10.71
N ALA A 164 -3.10 -17.48 -9.49
CA ALA A 164 -4.28 -17.48 -8.62
C ALA A 164 -5.50 -16.78 -9.27
N VAL A 165 -5.29 -15.63 -9.91
CA VAL A 165 -6.38 -14.91 -10.61
C VAL A 165 -6.89 -15.68 -11.82
N ARG A 166 -6.01 -16.34 -12.59
CA ARG A 166 -6.37 -17.14 -13.75
C ARG A 166 -7.17 -18.38 -13.36
N ASP A 167 -6.76 -19.02 -12.27
CA ASP A 167 -7.30 -20.29 -11.80
C ASP A 167 -8.48 -20.08 -10.83
N ALA A 168 -8.77 -18.81 -10.44
CA ALA A 168 -9.86 -18.47 -9.57
C ALA A 168 -11.22 -18.78 -10.23
N GLU A 169 -12.03 -19.58 -9.56
CA GLU A 169 -13.41 -19.84 -10.00
C GLU A 169 -14.24 -18.56 -9.92
N SER A 170 -15.07 -18.31 -10.92
CA SER A 170 -16.00 -17.16 -10.92
C SER A 170 -16.95 -17.16 -9.72
N ALA A 171 -17.26 -18.33 -9.18
CA ALA A 171 -18.04 -18.50 -7.97
C ALA A 171 -17.35 -17.89 -6.74
N LEU A 172 -16.03 -18.10 -6.57
CA LEU A 172 -15.25 -17.53 -5.47
C LEU A 172 -15.23 -16.00 -5.51
N ALA A 173 -15.03 -15.42 -6.69
CA ALA A 173 -15.06 -13.96 -6.86
C ALA A 173 -16.42 -13.37 -6.48
N SER A 174 -17.52 -14.06 -6.83
CA SER A 174 -18.89 -13.66 -6.47
C SER A 174 -19.11 -13.77 -4.96
N GLU A 175 -18.64 -14.84 -4.32
CA GLU A 175 -18.74 -15.06 -2.87
C GLU A 175 -17.98 -13.99 -2.09
N ILE A 176 -16.73 -13.69 -2.50
CA ILE A 176 -15.92 -12.62 -1.89
C ILE A 176 -16.61 -11.26 -2.06
N SER A 177 -17.17 -10.98 -3.25
CA SER A 177 -17.86 -9.71 -3.51
C SER A 177 -19.11 -9.57 -2.63
N ALA A 178 -19.91 -10.61 -2.51
CA ALA A 178 -21.08 -10.62 -1.63
C ALA A 178 -20.68 -10.43 -0.15
N LEU A 179 -19.65 -11.13 0.31
CA LEU A 179 -19.13 -10.96 1.68
C LEU A 179 -18.69 -9.52 1.96
N VAL A 180 -17.98 -8.90 1.02
CA VAL A 180 -17.53 -7.52 1.15
C VAL A 180 -18.72 -6.57 1.20
N VAL A 181 -19.65 -6.66 0.24
CA VAL A 181 -20.78 -5.74 0.10
C VAL A 181 -21.81 -5.91 1.20
N ASP A 182 -22.17 -7.16 1.52
CA ASP A 182 -23.29 -7.46 2.42
C ASP A 182 -22.89 -7.51 3.90
N GLN A 183 -21.61 -7.71 4.21
CA GLN A 183 -21.16 -7.91 5.59
C GLN A 183 -20.03 -6.95 6.00
N LEU A 184 -18.88 -6.92 5.29
CA LEU A 184 -17.74 -6.10 5.70
C LEU A 184 -18.05 -4.60 5.67
N LEU A 185 -18.55 -4.10 4.56
CA LEU A 185 -18.87 -2.67 4.43
C LEU A 185 -19.95 -2.21 5.42
N PRO A 186 -21.10 -2.89 5.56
CA PRO A 186 -22.12 -2.49 6.53
C PRO A 186 -21.65 -2.56 7.98
N SER A 187 -20.85 -3.56 8.35
CA SER A 187 -20.33 -3.71 9.71
C SER A 187 -19.29 -2.64 10.04
N ALA A 188 -18.42 -2.29 9.10
CA ALA A 188 -17.48 -1.18 9.23
C ALA A 188 -18.22 0.15 9.38
N ALA A 189 -19.22 0.41 8.53
CA ALA A 189 -20.03 1.63 8.55
C ALA A 189 -20.77 1.81 9.87
N LYS A 190 -21.28 0.73 10.45
CA LYS A 190 -22.00 0.74 11.74
C LYS A 190 -21.08 0.71 12.95
N GLY A 191 -19.77 0.51 12.77
CA GLY A 191 -18.83 0.33 13.87
C GLY A 191 -19.10 -0.93 14.70
N ASN A 192 -19.66 -1.99 14.09
CA ASN A 192 -19.94 -3.26 14.75
C ASN A 192 -18.72 -4.17 14.68
N LEU A 193 -17.92 -4.22 15.76
CA LEU A 193 -16.68 -4.97 15.83
C LEU A 193 -16.86 -6.47 15.63
N GLU A 194 -17.90 -7.06 16.24
CA GLU A 194 -18.16 -8.50 16.20
C GLU A 194 -18.50 -8.95 14.78
N ALA A 195 -19.45 -8.27 14.14
CA ALA A 195 -19.85 -8.56 12.77
C ALA A 195 -18.69 -8.32 11.78
N PHE A 196 -17.93 -7.24 11.96
CA PHE A 196 -16.75 -6.94 11.15
C PHE A 196 -15.68 -8.03 11.29
N GLY A 197 -15.36 -8.43 12.53
CA GLY A 197 -14.37 -9.46 12.80
C GLY A 197 -14.76 -10.82 12.21
N THR A 198 -16.04 -11.21 12.33
CA THR A 198 -16.56 -12.45 11.74
C THR A 198 -16.44 -12.43 10.21
N ALA A 199 -16.87 -11.35 9.58
CA ALA A 199 -16.76 -11.20 8.13
C ALA A 199 -15.31 -11.16 7.64
N LEU A 200 -14.42 -10.46 8.37
CA LEU A 200 -13.00 -10.41 8.06
C LEU A 200 -12.32 -11.78 8.18
N ALA A 201 -12.68 -12.57 9.21
CA ALA A 201 -12.19 -13.94 9.37
C ALA A 201 -12.67 -14.86 8.23
N THR A 202 -13.89 -14.66 7.74
CA THR A 202 -14.41 -15.40 6.58
C THR A 202 -13.67 -14.98 5.31
N TYR A 203 -13.46 -13.68 5.09
CA TYR A 203 -12.66 -13.15 3.97
C TYR A 203 -11.25 -13.78 3.93
N GLY A 204 -10.58 -13.82 5.08
CA GLY A 204 -9.22 -14.40 5.16
C GLY A 204 -9.15 -15.91 4.92
N ARG A 205 -10.29 -16.64 5.01
CA ARG A 205 -10.35 -18.06 4.64
C ARG A 205 -10.64 -18.30 3.17
N LEU A 206 -11.27 -17.35 2.50
CA LEU A 206 -11.61 -17.43 1.08
C LEU A 206 -10.47 -16.93 0.18
N ASN A 207 -9.59 -16.11 0.73
CA ASN A 207 -8.49 -15.44 0.01
C ASN A 207 -7.14 -16.07 0.44
#